data_3df99a9cb616db1b04e6220d1f51bae2
#
_entry.id   3df99a9cb616db1b04e6220d1f51bae2
#
_cell.length_a   1.000
_cell.length_b   1.000
_cell.length_c   1.000
_cell.angle_alpha   90.00
_cell.angle_beta   90.00
_cell.angle_gamma   90.00
#
_symmetry.space_group_name_H-M   'P 1'
#
loop_
_entity.id
_entity.type
_entity.pdbx_description
1 polymer ?
#
loop_
_entity_poly.entity_id
_entity_poly.type
_entity_poly.pdbx_seq_one_letter_code
_entity_poly.pdbx_strand_id
1 'polypeptide(L)'
;MSVDEKNQGFELLLKTASGDEILKNSDTVLVKFGPKRNGIVSSWLNGGYNEDLSAVFNHQLSQENIYKYEEGGILEFLKDLSAGFYNELDLRSDKLSGLVTSADIDYYSIAHEKFRDIEVMAIATAGVRVNAVSAGDMASYYELNDEYDFDINESCESCESCESSENSHNSENNQTNHNPNKPGTINLIILINSKLSESSLLLAEMIVAEAKTVALRELMTASNYSNELATGTGTDGIAIFSNLDSQNSIENMSTHAKIGELIAKVVKSAIKECLAKLQWLTPSYQLNALVRLDRYQYNLDDFYNNYLNDHVKIEDEEDKQKFILSLIEVSKNPELVANVSLIIHLLDQYRYGLLSKKTVWKVSNSILENQLDRDEWYSMRLLIKYIIKTQLEA
;
A
#
# COMPACT_ATOMS: atom_id res chain seq x y z
N MET A 1 -20.08 22.27 -25.12
CA MET A 1 -19.65 22.78 -23.81
C MET A 1 -18.14 22.52 -23.75
N SER A 2 -17.37 23.59 -23.74
CA SER A 2 -15.92 23.59 -23.76
C SER A 2 -15.38 22.84 -22.54
N VAL A 3 -14.53 21.86 -22.79
CA VAL A 3 -13.65 21.29 -21.78
C VAL A 3 -12.77 22.46 -21.34
N ASP A 4 -12.86 22.85 -20.08
CA ASP A 4 -12.00 23.85 -19.49
C ASP A 4 -10.55 23.42 -19.72
N GLU A 5 -9.78 24.28 -20.40
CA GLU A 5 -8.32 24.19 -20.43
C GLU A 5 -7.86 24.25 -18.97
N LYS A 6 -7.59 23.08 -18.36
CA LYS A 6 -6.96 22.99 -17.05
C LYS A 6 -5.65 23.77 -17.15
N ASN A 7 -5.49 24.72 -16.24
CA ASN A 7 -4.28 25.53 -16.06
C ASN A 7 -3.06 24.58 -16.08
N GLN A 8 -2.26 24.63 -17.15
CA GLN A 8 -1.15 23.68 -17.35
C GLN A 8 0.10 24.07 -16.55
N GLY A 9 0.13 25.24 -15.93
CA GLY A 9 1.29 25.77 -15.21
C GLY A 9 1.40 25.28 -13.76
N PHE A 10 2.64 25.23 -13.26
CA PHE A 10 2.90 24.92 -11.85
C PHE A 10 2.45 26.04 -10.92
N GLU A 11 1.69 25.71 -9.89
CA GLU A 11 1.35 26.59 -8.78
C GLU A 11 2.19 26.28 -7.53
N LEU A 12 2.53 27.31 -6.77
CA LEU A 12 3.24 27.16 -5.50
C LEU A 12 2.25 26.75 -4.40
N LEU A 13 2.42 25.54 -3.85
CA LEU A 13 1.65 25.05 -2.72
C LEU A 13 2.21 25.52 -1.39
N LEU A 14 3.53 25.41 -1.23
CA LEU A 14 4.22 25.68 0.03
C LEU A 14 5.68 26.07 -0.23
N LYS A 15 6.22 26.97 0.58
CA LYS A 15 7.66 27.23 0.70
C LYS A 15 8.13 26.85 2.10
N THR A 16 9.15 25.98 2.18
CA THR A 16 9.72 25.55 3.46
C THR A 16 10.57 26.65 4.09
N ALA A 17 10.84 26.54 5.38
CA ALA A 17 11.77 27.45 6.07
C ALA A 17 13.20 27.37 5.51
N SER A 18 13.60 26.23 4.95
CA SER A 18 14.88 26.02 4.26
C SER A 18 14.92 26.64 2.86
N GLY A 19 13.79 27.08 2.33
CA GLY A 19 13.67 27.72 1.01
C GLY A 19 13.22 26.77 -0.11
N ASP A 20 12.93 25.50 0.15
CA ASP A 20 12.38 24.59 -0.85
C ASP A 20 10.98 25.04 -1.25
N GLU A 21 10.66 24.91 -2.52
CA GLU A 21 9.35 25.22 -3.09
C GLU A 21 8.64 23.93 -3.51
N ILE A 22 7.47 23.68 -2.94
CA ILE A 22 6.60 22.58 -3.33
C ILE A 22 5.61 23.12 -4.32
N LEU A 23 5.69 22.61 -5.53
CA LEU A 23 4.93 23.05 -6.69
C LEU A 23 3.99 21.92 -7.17
N LYS A 24 2.85 22.27 -7.75
CA LYS A 24 1.90 21.31 -8.32
C LYS A 24 1.32 21.82 -9.63
N ASN A 25 1.16 20.92 -10.59
CA ASN A 25 0.28 21.12 -11.73
C ASN A 25 -0.79 20.01 -11.78
N SER A 26 -1.45 19.80 -12.90
CA SER A 26 -2.50 18.77 -13.05
C SER A 26 -2.03 17.35 -12.69
N ASP A 27 -0.78 17.00 -13.04
CA ASP A 27 -0.32 15.61 -13.02
C ASP A 27 0.96 15.40 -12.19
N THR A 28 1.54 16.48 -11.63
CA THR A 28 2.85 16.42 -10.97
C THR A 28 2.86 17.23 -9.69
N VAL A 29 3.40 16.66 -8.62
CA VAL A 29 3.93 17.39 -7.47
C VAL A 29 5.44 17.40 -7.58
N LEU A 30 6.05 18.59 -7.52
CA LEU A 30 7.49 18.81 -7.67
C LEU A 30 8.03 19.59 -6.48
N VAL A 31 9.20 19.18 -5.99
CA VAL A 31 9.95 19.91 -4.97
C VAL A 31 11.19 20.51 -5.62
N LYS A 32 11.22 21.83 -5.77
CA LYS A 32 12.40 22.58 -6.20
C LYS A 32 13.23 22.94 -4.96
N PHE A 33 14.49 22.51 -4.95
CA PHE A 33 15.34 22.71 -3.78
C PHE A 33 15.81 24.15 -3.66
N GLY A 34 15.69 24.71 -2.46
CA GLY A 34 16.26 26.01 -2.10
C GLY A 34 17.73 25.86 -1.71
N PRO A 35 18.05 25.01 -0.71
CA PRO A 35 19.44 24.70 -0.34
C PRO A 35 20.04 23.62 -1.23
N LYS A 36 21.37 23.47 -1.19
CA LYS A 36 22.04 22.28 -1.72
C LYS A 36 21.62 21.06 -0.90
N ARG A 37 21.22 19.99 -1.59
CA ARG A 37 20.79 18.76 -0.95
C ARG A 37 21.58 17.55 -1.45
N ASN A 38 21.88 16.63 -0.54
CA ASN A 38 22.18 15.24 -0.92
C ASN A 38 20.95 14.38 -0.63
N GLY A 39 20.84 13.27 -1.35
CA GLY A 39 19.72 12.37 -1.17
C GLY A 39 19.91 11.02 -1.81
N ILE A 40 18.96 10.15 -1.53
CA ILE A 40 18.79 8.85 -2.18
C ILE A 40 17.40 8.77 -2.79
N VAL A 41 17.30 8.23 -4.01
CA VAL A 41 16.04 8.13 -4.74
C VAL A 41 15.93 6.76 -5.40
N SER A 42 14.81 6.07 -5.20
CA SER A 42 14.47 4.83 -5.89
C SER A 42 13.88 5.13 -7.28
N SER A 43 14.63 5.75 -8.15
CA SER A 43 14.19 6.17 -9.49
C SER A 43 15.12 5.63 -10.57
N TRP A 44 14.59 5.39 -11.76
CA TRP A 44 15.42 5.13 -12.95
C TRP A 44 16.08 6.39 -13.48
N LEU A 45 15.48 7.58 -13.25
CA LEU A 45 16.06 8.86 -13.66
C LEU A 45 16.91 9.44 -12.53
N ASN A 46 18.24 9.43 -12.71
CA ASN A 46 19.21 9.97 -11.74
C ASN A 46 18.94 9.43 -10.32
N GLY A 47 18.65 8.14 -10.22
CA GLY A 47 18.41 7.45 -8.95
C GLY A 47 19.68 7.10 -8.19
N GLY A 48 19.51 6.46 -7.04
CA GLY A 48 20.60 6.18 -6.12
C GLY A 48 20.99 7.40 -5.30
N TYR A 49 22.26 7.44 -4.84
CA TYR A 49 22.80 8.58 -4.11
C TYR A 49 23.16 9.72 -5.06
N ASN A 50 22.79 10.96 -4.69
CA ASN A 50 23.05 12.15 -5.49
C ASN A 50 23.21 13.41 -4.61
N GLU A 51 24.14 14.31 -4.95
CA GLU A 51 24.38 15.59 -4.27
C GLU A 51 24.10 16.82 -5.16
N ASP A 52 23.62 16.60 -6.36
CA ASP A 52 23.63 17.62 -7.40
C ASP A 52 22.26 17.79 -8.08
N LEU A 53 21.21 17.25 -7.46
CA LEU A 53 19.85 17.46 -7.93
C LEU A 53 19.35 18.86 -7.55
N SER A 54 18.61 19.48 -8.46
CA SER A 54 17.93 20.74 -8.25
C SER A 54 16.47 20.59 -7.85
N ALA A 55 15.87 19.44 -8.20
CA ALA A 55 14.49 19.12 -7.83
C ALA A 55 14.21 17.62 -7.90
N VAL A 56 13.12 17.21 -7.25
CA VAL A 56 12.52 15.89 -7.36
C VAL A 56 11.03 16.04 -7.63
N PHE A 57 10.48 15.13 -8.41
CA PHE A 57 9.05 15.14 -8.72
C PHE A 57 8.38 13.79 -8.48
N ASN A 58 7.07 13.82 -8.36
CA ASN A 58 6.19 12.64 -8.37
C ASN A 58 5.08 12.90 -9.39
N HIS A 59 5.04 12.10 -10.46
CA HIS A 59 4.16 12.29 -11.61
C HIS A 59 3.11 11.19 -11.69
N GLN A 60 1.87 11.58 -11.92
CA GLN A 60 0.77 10.65 -12.14
C GLN A 60 0.77 10.12 -13.58
N LEU A 61 0.76 8.79 -13.73
CA LEU A 61 0.50 8.15 -15.00
C LEU A 61 -0.99 8.27 -15.34
N SER A 62 -1.28 9.01 -16.39
CA SER A 62 -2.62 9.06 -17.01
C SER A 62 -2.78 7.93 -18.03
N GLN A 63 -4.03 7.64 -18.42
CA GLN A 63 -4.28 6.69 -19.51
C GLN A 63 -3.63 7.14 -20.83
N GLU A 64 -3.49 8.44 -21.04
CA GLU A 64 -2.83 9.00 -22.25
C GLU A 64 -1.31 8.85 -22.21
N ASN A 65 -0.71 8.82 -21.02
CA ASN A 65 0.74 8.71 -20.83
C ASN A 65 1.24 7.26 -20.72
N ILE A 66 0.36 6.32 -20.35
CA ILE A 66 0.73 4.92 -20.15
C ILE A 66 1.28 4.27 -21.40
N TYR A 67 0.78 4.66 -22.60
CA TYR A 67 1.28 4.16 -23.89
C TYR A 67 2.74 4.57 -24.13
N LYS A 68 3.14 5.78 -23.76
CA LYS A 68 4.53 6.22 -23.90
C LYS A 68 5.47 5.45 -22.97
N TYR A 69 4.96 5.10 -21.80
CA TYR A 69 5.65 4.23 -20.85
C TYR A 69 5.83 2.81 -21.41
N GLU A 70 4.78 2.25 -22.03
CA GLU A 70 4.81 0.92 -22.64
C GLU A 70 5.71 0.82 -23.89
N GLU A 71 5.79 1.88 -24.70
CA GLU A 71 6.61 1.90 -25.92
C GLU A 71 8.10 2.15 -25.66
N GLY A 72 8.43 3.12 -24.79
CA GLY A 72 9.81 3.59 -24.58
C GLY A 72 10.43 3.14 -23.25
N GLY A 73 9.68 2.51 -22.38
CA GLY A 73 10.08 2.17 -21.00
C GLY A 73 10.13 3.38 -20.09
N ILE A 74 10.24 3.06 -18.79
CA ILE A 74 10.14 4.06 -17.70
C ILE A 74 11.21 5.15 -17.78
N LEU A 75 12.45 4.79 -18.13
CA LEU A 75 13.57 5.75 -18.14
C LEU A 75 13.40 6.78 -19.25
N GLU A 76 12.99 6.38 -20.46
CA GLU A 76 12.76 7.30 -21.56
C GLU A 76 11.57 8.22 -21.27
N PHE A 77 10.49 7.66 -20.78
CA PHE A 77 9.34 8.43 -20.31
C PHE A 77 9.72 9.50 -19.28
N LEU A 78 10.52 9.16 -18.27
CA LEU A 78 10.97 10.10 -17.22
C LEU A 78 11.92 11.18 -17.79
N LYS A 79 12.76 10.85 -18.78
CA LYS A 79 13.61 11.82 -19.47
C LYS A 79 12.80 12.84 -20.25
N ASP A 80 11.83 12.39 -21.04
CA ASP A 80 10.95 13.25 -21.83
C ASP A 80 10.12 14.18 -20.95
N LEU A 81 9.54 13.62 -19.86
CA LEU A 81 8.80 14.40 -18.88
C LEU A 81 9.68 15.48 -18.23
N SER A 82 10.89 15.12 -17.80
CA SER A 82 11.82 16.03 -17.14
C SER A 82 12.33 17.15 -18.09
N ALA A 83 12.47 16.86 -19.38
CA ALA A 83 12.84 17.85 -20.38
C ALA A 83 11.75 18.93 -20.56
N GLY A 84 10.48 18.59 -20.33
CA GLY A 84 9.38 19.55 -20.34
C GLY A 84 9.48 20.59 -19.24
N PHE A 85 10.03 20.25 -18.07
CA PHE A 85 10.15 21.17 -16.93
C PHE A 85 11.21 22.29 -17.14
N TYR A 86 12.12 22.12 -18.12
CA TYR A 86 13.09 23.16 -18.43
C TYR A 86 12.43 24.47 -18.88
N ASN A 87 11.46 24.39 -19.77
CA ASN A 87 10.80 25.56 -20.34
C ASN A 87 9.96 26.34 -19.30
N GLU A 88 9.42 25.65 -18.33
CA GLU A 88 8.49 26.22 -17.36
C GLU A 88 9.16 26.66 -16.06
N LEU A 89 10.11 25.87 -15.55
CA LEU A 89 10.73 26.08 -14.24
C LEU A 89 12.23 26.39 -14.28
N ASP A 90 12.84 26.44 -15.47
CA ASP A 90 14.28 26.53 -15.69
C ASP A 90 15.06 25.43 -14.97
N LEU A 91 14.54 24.17 -15.05
CA LEU A 91 15.12 22.99 -14.42
C LEU A 91 15.69 22.04 -15.49
N ARG A 92 17.00 21.81 -15.44
CA ARG A 92 17.68 20.91 -16.36
C ARG A 92 17.37 19.45 -16.02
N SER A 93 17.07 18.62 -17.02
CA SER A 93 16.70 17.21 -16.81
C SER A 93 17.81 16.36 -16.17
N ASP A 94 19.10 16.70 -16.40
CA ASP A 94 20.23 16.05 -15.75
C ASP A 94 20.36 16.39 -14.25
N LYS A 95 19.58 17.34 -13.75
CA LYS A 95 19.48 17.77 -12.35
C LYS A 95 18.14 17.42 -11.69
N LEU A 96 17.37 16.54 -12.31
CA LEU A 96 16.08 16.10 -11.83
C LEU A 96 16.10 14.60 -11.55
N SER A 97 15.36 14.21 -10.53
CA SER A 97 14.95 12.82 -10.34
C SER A 97 13.45 12.77 -10.13
N GLY A 98 12.82 11.62 -10.36
CA GLY A 98 11.37 11.55 -10.25
C GLY A 98 10.82 10.16 -10.03
N LEU A 99 9.69 10.13 -9.34
CA LEU A 99 8.87 8.97 -9.08
C LEU A 99 7.63 9.04 -9.98
N VAL A 100 7.08 7.87 -10.27
CA VAL A 100 5.85 7.72 -11.05
C VAL A 100 4.80 7.06 -10.17
N THR A 101 3.55 7.53 -10.23
CA THR A 101 2.45 6.99 -9.46
C THR A 101 1.21 6.76 -10.32
N SER A 102 0.46 5.73 -10.02
CA SER A 102 -0.91 5.53 -10.52
C SER A 102 -1.97 6.09 -9.57
N ALA A 103 -1.57 6.52 -8.37
CA ALA A 103 -2.48 7.21 -7.46
C ALA A 103 -2.76 8.63 -8.00
N ASP A 104 -4.02 9.06 -7.88
CA ASP A 104 -4.43 10.40 -8.30
C ASP A 104 -3.68 11.47 -7.48
N ILE A 105 -2.96 12.33 -8.19
CA ILE A 105 -2.08 13.34 -7.61
C ILE A 105 -2.86 14.41 -6.82
N ASP A 106 -4.13 14.61 -7.08
CA ASP A 106 -4.96 15.57 -6.35
C ASP A 106 -5.19 15.17 -4.88
N TYR A 107 -4.99 13.89 -4.56
CA TYR A 107 -5.07 13.35 -3.20
C TYR A 107 -3.71 13.24 -2.49
N TYR A 108 -2.70 13.99 -2.96
CA TYR A 108 -1.43 14.08 -2.24
C TYR A 108 -1.62 14.55 -0.79
N SER A 109 -0.63 14.28 0.04
CA SER A 109 -0.56 14.80 1.41
C SER A 109 0.82 15.35 1.72
N ILE A 110 0.85 16.39 2.54
CA ILE A 110 2.07 16.98 3.11
C ILE A 110 1.96 16.88 4.63
N ALA A 111 2.85 16.12 5.26
CA ALA A 111 2.97 16.04 6.71
C ALA A 111 4.29 16.67 7.16
N HIS A 112 4.25 17.37 8.28
CA HIS A 112 5.40 18.10 8.82
C HIS A 112 5.48 17.91 10.32
N GLU A 113 6.70 17.64 10.82
CA GLU A 113 7.01 17.53 12.25
C GLU A 113 8.28 18.28 12.56
N LYS A 114 8.30 18.91 13.74
CA LYS A 114 9.45 19.69 14.22
C LYS A 114 9.72 19.42 15.68
N PHE A 115 10.98 19.29 16.02
CA PHE A 115 11.44 19.25 17.41
C PHE A 115 12.73 20.06 17.53
N ARG A 116 12.67 21.18 18.26
CA ARG A 116 13.76 22.17 18.34
C ARG A 116 14.21 22.58 16.95
N ASP A 117 15.46 22.32 16.59
CA ASP A 117 16.07 22.70 15.30
C ASP A 117 15.96 21.61 14.23
N ILE A 118 15.42 20.43 14.58
CA ILE A 118 15.21 19.35 13.63
C ILE A 118 13.79 19.47 13.06
N GLU A 119 13.70 19.45 11.74
CA GLU A 119 12.45 19.54 10.99
C GLU A 119 12.44 18.50 9.88
N VAL A 120 11.34 17.78 9.75
CA VAL A 120 11.12 16.73 8.75
C VAL A 120 9.77 16.95 8.09
N MET A 121 9.75 16.84 6.77
CA MET A 121 8.54 16.93 5.96
C MET A 121 8.45 15.70 5.08
N ALA A 122 7.24 15.15 4.93
CA ALA A 122 6.91 14.10 3.97
C ALA A 122 5.86 14.62 2.99
N ILE A 123 6.10 14.44 1.70
CA ILE A 123 5.12 14.60 0.63
C ILE A 123 4.82 13.20 0.10
N ALA A 124 3.55 12.83 0.07
CA ALA A 124 3.13 11.47 -0.29
C ALA A 124 2.01 11.46 -1.33
N THR A 125 1.99 10.41 -2.14
CA THR A 125 0.80 9.87 -2.79
C THR A 125 0.67 8.40 -2.42
N ALA A 126 -0.55 7.90 -2.21
CA ALA A 126 -0.75 6.52 -1.81
C ALA A 126 -2.07 5.95 -2.35
N GLY A 127 -1.98 4.79 -3.01
CA GLY A 127 -3.10 3.98 -3.45
C GLY A 127 -2.79 2.50 -3.26
N VAL A 128 -3.69 1.75 -2.59
CA VAL A 128 -3.43 0.35 -2.17
C VAL A 128 -4.52 -0.63 -2.62
N ARG A 129 -5.63 -0.14 -3.21
CA ARG A 129 -6.82 -0.98 -3.47
C ARG A 129 -6.54 -2.20 -4.36
N VAL A 130 -5.67 -2.08 -5.36
CA VAL A 130 -5.48 -3.11 -6.38
C VAL A 130 -4.07 -3.69 -6.45
N ASN A 131 -3.11 -3.13 -5.69
CA ASN A 131 -1.71 -3.56 -5.72
C ASN A 131 -1.06 -3.63 -4.32
N ALA A 132 -1.87 -3.69 -3.26
CA ALA A 132 -1.34 -3.92 -1.91
C ALA A 132 -0.70 -5.30 -1.83
N VAL A 133 0.51 -5.39 -1.30
CA VAL A 133 1.30 -6.61 -1.20
C VAL A 133 1.96 -6.71 0.17
N SER A 134 2.08 -7.92 0.70
CA SER A 134 2.90 -8.20 1.87
C SER A 134 4.30 -8.65 1.42
N ALA A 135 5.33 -8.17 2.09
CA ALA A 135 6.68 -8.66 1.85
C ALA A 135 6.75 -10.17 2.11
N GLY A 136 7.15 -10.94 1.09
CA GLY A 136 7.16 -12.40 1.12
C GLY A 136 5.97 -13.05 0.42
N ASP A 137 5.00 -12.29 -0.10
CA ASP A 137 3.99 -12.83 -1.00
C ASP A 137 4.65 -13.39 -2.27
N MET A 138 3.97 -14.32 -2.94
CA MET A 138 4.49 -14.93 -4.17
C MET A 138 4.77 -13.85 -5.22
N ALA A 139 5.92 -13.98 -5.89
CA ALA A 139 6.29 -13.10 -6.97
C ALA A 139 5.34 -13.24 -8.17
N SER A 140 5.15 -12.17 -8.92
CA SER A 140 4.33 -12.15 -10.14
C SER A 140 5.15 -12.40 -11.41
N TYR A 141 6.47 -12.26 -11.35
CA TYR A 141 7.37 -12.46 -12.47
C TYR A 141 8.81 -12.74 -11.97
N TYR A 142 9.60 -13.29 -12.85
CA TYR A 142 11.05 -13.44 -12.70
C TYR A 142 11.74 -12.55 -13.73
N GLU A 143 12.79 -11.87 -13.31
CA GLU A 143 13.61 -11.00 -14.16
C GLU A 143 15.07 -11.41 -14.08
N LEU A 144 15.70 -11.59 -15.25
CA LEU A 144 17.13 -11.80 -15.37
C LEU A 144 17.63 -11.23 -16.71
N ASN A 145 18.66 -10.39 -16.69
CA ASN A 145 19.30 -9.78 -17.87
C ASN A 145 18.29 -9.03 -18.79
N ASP A 146 17.38 -8.25 -18.21
CA ASP A 146 16.32 -7.52 -18.91
C ASP A 146 15.26 -8.42 -19.59
N GLU A 147 15.27 -9.73 -19.35
CA GLU A 147 14.24 -10.66 -19.79
C GLU A 147 13.25 -10.93 -18.64
N TYR A 148 11.96 -10.92 -18.96
CA TYR A 148 10.88 -11.13 -17.99
C TYR A 148 10.14 -12.43 -18.28
N ASP A 149 9.99 -13.28 -17.25
CA ASP A 149 9.19 -14.49 -17.26
C ASP A 149 8.00 -14.32 -16.30
N PHE A 150 6.78 -14.43 -16.83
CA PHE A 150 5.55 -14.32 -16.08
C PHE A 150 4.92 -15.68 -15.72
N ASP A 151 5.46 -16.78 -16.24
CA ASP A 151 4.93 -18.14 -16.05
C ASP A 151 5.69 -18.90 -14.94
N ILE A 152 6.17 -18.19 -13.93
CA ILE A 152 7.06 -18.71 -12.87
C ILE A 152 6.39 -19.72 -11.92
N ASN A 153 5.07 -19.87 -11.96
CA ASN A 153 4.35 -20.74 -11.03
C ASN A 153 4.29 -22.23 -11.47
N GLU A 154 4.74 -22.56 -12.69
CA GLU A 154 4.72 -23.94 -13.22
C GLU A 154 6.02 -24.72 -13.03
N SER A 155 7.11 -24.11 -12.57
CA SER A 155 8.44 -24.73 -12.59
C SER A 155 9.14 -24.91 -11.24
N CYS A 156 8.42 -25.19 -10.16
CA CYS A 156 9.11 -25.61 -8.92
C CYS A 156 9.34 -27.12 -8.89
N GLU A 157 10.20 -27.62 -9.81
CA GLU A 157 10.60 -29.05 -9.83
C GLU A 157 11.57 -29.46 -8.68
N SER A 158 11.92 -28.53 -7.76
CA SER A 158 12.97 -28.79 -6.76
C SER A 158 12.58 -28.52 -5.30
N CYS A 159 11.32 -28.35 -4.96
CA CYS A 159 10.87 -28.24 -3.57
C CYS A 159 10.43 -29.61 -3.02
N GLU A 160 11.25 -30.26 -2.20
CA GLU A 160 10.91 -31.51 -1.47
C GLU A 160 9.67 -31.37 -0.54
N SER A 161 9.07 -30.18 -0.44
CA SER A 161 7.85 -29.91 0.34
C SER A 161 6.55 -29.90 -0.48
N CYS A 162 6.61 -30.12 -1.82
CA CYS A 162 5.44 -30.09 -2.71
C CYS A 162 4.84 -31.49 -3.02
N GLU A 163 5.33 -32.57 -2.42
CA GLU A 163 4.87 -33.96 -2.70
C GLU A 163 3.51 -34.34 -2.07
N SER A 164 2.66 -33.43 -1.65
CA SER A 164 1.38 -33.81 -1.04
C SER A 164 0.14 -33.08 -1.56
N SER A 165 0.05 -32.85 -2.89
CA SER A 165 -1.24 -32.41 -3.48
C SER A 165 -1.42 -32.83 -4.94
N GLU A 166 -1.25 -34.15 -5.21
CA GLU A 166 -1.89 -34.75 -6.38
C GLU A 166 -3.37 -34.99 -6.03
N ASN A 167 -4.23 -33.99 -6.20
CA ASN A 167 -5.65 -34.11 -6.47
C ASN A 167 -6.35 -32.75 -6.41
N SER A 168 -6.21 -31.96 -7.46
CA SER A 168 -7.24 -30.96 -7.80
C SER A 168 -7.10 -30.52 -9.27
N HIS A 169 -7.34 -31.43 -10.19
CA HIS A 169 -7.81 -31.06 -11.51
C HIS A 169 -9.29 -30.65 -11.35
N ASN A 170 -9.55 -29.38 -11.43
CA ASN A 170 -10.73 -28.65 -11.90
C ASN A 170 -10.95 -27.39 -11.05
N SER A 171 -10.19 -26.36 -11.33
CA SER A 171 -10.62 -24.98 -11.08
C SER A 171 -10.14 -24.10 -12.24
N GLU A 172 -10.73 -24.31 -13.40
CA GLU A 172 -10.84 -23.25 -14.39
C GLU A 172 -11.58 -22.09 -13.74
N ASN A 173 -10.91 -20.91 -13.62
CA ASN A 173 -11.41 -19.59 -13.27
C ASN A 173 -10.92 -18.93 -11.95
N ASN A 174 -9.73 -19.24 -11.46
CA ASN A 174 -9.03 -18.31 -10.57
C ASN A 174 -7.65 -17.95 -11.11
N GLN A 175 -7.56 -17.59 -12.39
CA GLN A 175 -6.51 -16.70 -12.84
C GLN A 175 -6.79 -15.34 -12.18
N THR A 176 -6.23 -15.11 -10.99
CA THR A 176 -5.95 -13.74 -10.56
C THR A 176 -5.12 -13.16 -11.69
N ASN A 177 -5.72 -12.29 -12.51
CA ASN A 177 -5.04 -11.56 -13.55
C ASN A 177 -3.90 -10.79 -12.87
N HIS A 178 -2.72 -11.39 -12.80
CA HIS A 178 -1.48 -10.73 -12.41
C HIS A 178 -1.14 -9.76 -13.54
N ASN A 179 -1.86 -8.66 -13.60
CA ASN A 179 -1.50 -7.55 -14.46
C ASN A 179 -0.50 -6.69 -13.66
N PRO A 180 0.80 -6.71 -14.00
CA PRO A 180 1.81 -5.86 -13.35
C PRO A 180 1.47 -4.36 -13.48
N ASN A 181 0.56 -3.99 -14.38
CA ASN A 181 0.07 -2.64 -14.60
C ASN A 181 -1.17 -2.28 -13.77
N LYS A 182 -1.50 -3.05 -12.71
CA LYS A 182 -2.61 -2.66 -11.82
C LYS A 182 -2.27 -1.36 -11.08
N PRO A 183 -3.16 -0.34 -11.10
CA PRO A 183 -2.91 0.92 -10.44
C PRO A 183 -2.85 0.76 -8.92
N GLY A 184 -1.79 1.25 -8.31
CA GLY A 184 -1.60 1.26 -6.87
C GLY A 184 -0.12 1.44 -6.53
N THR A 185 0.23 2.56 -5.91
CA THR A 185 1.62 2.92 -5.62
C THR A 185 1.66 3.81 -4.38
N ILE A 186 2.66 3.64 -3.54
CA ILE A 186 2.98 4.57 -2.45
C ILE A 186 4.29 5.25 -2.77
N ASN A 187 4.25 6.55 -3.09
CA ASN A 187 5.43 7.36 -3.29
C ASN A 187 5.62 8.37 -2.17
N LEU A 188 6.86 8.49 -1.71
CA LEU A 188 7.25 9.32 -0.58
C LEU A 188 8.45 10.18 -0.96
N ILE A 189 8.33 11.50 -0.79
CA ILE A 189 9.44 12.46 -0.85
C ILE A 189 9.63 13.00 0.56
N ILE A 190 10.81 12.77 1.16
CA ILE A 190 11.14 13.18 2.52
C ILE A 190 12.20 14.27 2.48
N LEU A 191 11.91 15.41 3.11
CA LEU A 191 12.84 16.51 3.28
C LEU A 191 13.27 16.64 4.74
N ILE A 192 14.57 16.65 4.97
CA ILE A 192 15.19 16.81 6.29
C ILE A 192 16.02 18.09 6.29
N ASN A 193 15.80 18.96 7.26
CA ASN A 193 16.49 20.25 7.34
C ASN A 193 17.93 20.18 7.90
N SER A 194 18.37 19.01 8.33
CA SER A 194 19.70 18.77 8.88
C SER A 194 20.59 18.04 7.86
N LYS A 195 21.92 18.19 8.01
CA LYS A 195 22.90 17.47 7.19
C LYS A 195 22.99 16.02 7.62
N LEU A 196 22.95 15.10 6.65
CA LEU A 196 23.12 13.65 6.82
C LEU A 196 24.27 13.15 5.96
N SER A 197 24.99 12.13 6.45
CA SER A 197 25.91 11.33 5.65
C SER A 197 25.14 10.35 4.74
N GLU A 198 25.82 9.76 3.75
CA GLU A 198 25.26 8.71 2.90
C GLU A 198 24.72 7.53 3.71
N SER A 199 25.48 7.09 4.72
CA SER A 199 25.04 6.00 5.61
C SER A 199 23.81 6.37 6.43
N SER A 200 23.70 7.63 6.86
CA SER A 200 22.51 8.10 7.58
C SER A 200 21.29 8.19 6.67
N LEU A 201 21.45 8.48 5.38
CA LEU A 201 20.37 8.44 4.40
C LEU A 201 19.83 7.02 4.19
N LEU A 202 20.72 6.01 4.11
CA LEU A 202 20.31 4.60 4.03
C LEU A 202 19.57 4.14 5.29
N LEU A 203 20.03 4.58 6.48
CA LEU A 203 19.30 4.29 7.73
C LEU A 203 17.95 5.00 7.80
N ALA A 204 17.85 6.20 7.24
CA ALA A 204 16.57 6.91 7.12
C ALA A 204 15.60 6.17 6.20
N GLU A 205 16.07 5.58 5.11
CA GLU A 205 15.25 4.76 4.20
C GLU A 205 14.63 3.56 4.93
N MET A 206 15.41 2.84 5.75
CA MET A 206 14.89 1.75 6.58
C MET A 206 13.74 2.22 7.48
N ILE A 207 13.89 3.38 8.13
CA ILE A 207 12.84 3.95 8.99
C ILE A 207 11.59 4.32 8.17
N VAL A 208 11.76 4.86 6.98
CA VAL A 208 10.65 5.20 6.07
C VAL A 208 9.88 3.94 5.66
N ALA A 209 10.59 2.87 5.28
CA ALA A 209 9.97 1.59 4.91
C ALA A 209 9.22 0.94 6.09
N GLU A 210 9.83 0.95 7.29
CA GLU A 210 9.18 0.48 8.53
C GLU A 210 7.93 1.31 8.84
N ALA A 211 8.00 2.63 8.78
CA ALA A 211 6.89 3.53 9.06
C ALA A 211 5.74 3.37 8.06
N LYS A 212 6.06 3.15 6.77
CA LYS A 212 5.08 2.81 5.73
C LYS A 212 4.33 1.53 6.09
N THR A 213 5.04 0.47 6.44
CA THR A 213 4.46 -0.80 6.89
C THR A 213 3.55 -0.61 8.10
N VAL A 214 4.00 0.15 9.11
CA VAL A 214 3.18 0.43 10.30
C VAL A 214 1.92 1.19 9.94
N ALA A 215 1.96 2.17 9.03
CA ALA A 215 0.78 2.92 8.57
C ALA A 215 -0.28 1.99 7.97
N LEU A 216 0.13 1.06 7.10
CA LEU A 216 -0.78 0.09 6.47
C LEU A 216 -1.34 -0.90 7.49
N ARG A 217 -0.53 -1.38 8.43
CA ARG A 217 -0.98 -2.27 9.51
C ARG A 217 -1.95 -1.59 10.47
N GLU A 218 -1.74 -0.32 10.83
CA GLU A 218 -2.66 0.45 11.66
C GLU A 218 -4.01 0.68 10.95
N LEU A 219 -4.02 0.69 9.62
CA LEU A 219 -5.23 0.74 8.80
C LEU A 219 -5.79 -0.65 8.46
N MET A 220 -5.17 -1.75 8.94
CA MET A 220 -5.57 -3.12 8.65
C MET A 220 -5.71 -3.40 7.14
N THR A 221 -4.84 -2.81 6.33
CA THR A 221 -4.84 -2.97 4.87
C THR A 221 -4.50 -4.42 4.52
N ALA A 222 -5.40 -5.13 3.83
CA ALA A 222 -5.14 -6.49 3.38
C ALA A 222 -4.18 -6.50 2.18
N SER A 223 -3.37 -7.58 2.06
CA SER A 223 -2.69 -7.90 0.81
C SER A 223 -3.71 -8.34 -0.24
N ASN A 224 -3.46 -8.03 -1.51
CA ASN A 224 -4.24 -8.55 -2.63
C ASN A 224 -3.76 -9.93 -3.11
N TYR A 225 -2.62 -10.41 -2.58
CA TYR A 225 -1.93 -11.61 -3.04
C TYR A 225 -1.88 -12.72 -2.00
N SER A 226 -2.22 -12.42 -0.75
CA SER A 226 -2.27 -13.38 0.35
C SER A 226 -3.26 -12.95 1.43
N ASN A 227 -3.44 -13.80 2.44
CA ASN A 227 -4.23 -13.46 3.63
C ASN A 227 -3.47 -12.60 4.65
N GLU A 228 -2.29 -12.05 4.30
CA GLU A 228 -1.49 -11.17 5.15
C GLU A 228 -2.01 -9.73 5.15
N LEU A 229 -1.52 -8.93 6.10
CA LEU A 229 -1.62 -7.48 6.02
C LEU A 229 -0.51 -6.94 5.10
N ALA A 230 -0.87 -6.01 4.23
CA ALA A 230 0.07 -5.38 3.31
C ALA A 230 1.18 -4.63 4.04
N THR A 231 2.38 -4.63 3.46
CA THR A 231 3.55 -3.86 3.89
C THR A 231 3.88 -2.72 2.93
N GLY A 232 3.30 -2.74 1.74
CA GLY A 232 3.48 -1.76 0.68
C GLY A 232 2.65 -2.11 -0.55
N THR A 233 3.12 -1.64 -1.71
CA THR A 233 2.65 -2.06 -3.03
C THR A 233 3.85 -2.57 -3.85
N GLY A 234 3.59 -3.22 -4.99
CA GLY A 234 4.66 -3.74 -5.85
C GLY A 234 5.53 -2.67 -6.51
N THR A 235 5.16 -1.38 -6.43
CA THR A 235 5.78 -0.28 -7.19
C THR A 235 6.10 0.94 -6.33
N ASP A 236 6.29 0.78 -5.03
CA ASP A 236 6.55 1.89 -4.11
C ASP A 236 7.85 2.63 -4.45
N GLY A 237 7.81 3.96 -4.31
CA GLY A 237 8.95 4.83 -4.53
C GLY A 237 9.29 5.69 -3.31
N ILE A 238 10.60 5.82 -3.03
CA ILE A 238 11.12 6.62 -1.91
C ILE A 238 12.21 7.57 -2.40
N ALA A 239 12.11 8.83 -1.98
CA ALA A 239 13.12 9.86 -2.20
C ALA A 239 13.37 10.59 -0.88
N ILE A 240 14.61 10.60 -0.39
CA ILE A 240 14.98 11.22 0.89
C ILE A 240 16.11 12.21 0.65
N PHE A 241 15.93 13.44 1.12
CA PHE A 241 16.89 14.52 0.94
C PHE A 241 17.23 15.20 2.26
N SER A 242 18.52 15.42 2.49
CA SER A 242 19.03 16.18 3.59
C SER A 242 19.56 17.55 3.13
N ASN A 243 19.70 18.51 4.04
CA ASN A 243 20.16 19.87 3.74
C ASN A 243 21.66 19.99 4.00
N LEU A 244 22.48 20.03 2.93
CA LEU A 244 23.93 20.18 3.03
C LEU A 244 24.38 21.57 3.51
N ASP A 245 23.52 22.59 3.35
CA ASP A 245 23.81 23.95 3.81
C ASP A 245 23.47 24.15 5.30
N SER A 246 22.87 23.13 5.95
CA SER A 246 22.53 23.19 7.36
C SER A 246 23.77 23.26 8.26
N GLN A 247 23.66 24.02 9.33
CA GLN A 247 24.67 24.03 10.41
C GLN A 247 24.48 22.84 11.36
N ASN A 248 23.30 22.19 11.34
CA ASN A 248 22.98 21.03 12.16
C ASN A 248 23.32 19.76 11.39
N SER A 249 24.06 18.83 12.00
CA SER A 249 24.42 17.54 11.44
C SER A 249 23.90 16.42 12.36
N ILE A 250 23.40 15.36 11.75
CA ILE A 250 22.92 14.16 12.46
C ILE A 250 23.65 12.95 11.89
N GLU A 251 24.41 12.27 12.75
CA GLU A 251 25.16 11.07 12.36
C GLU A 251 24.43 9.78 12.80
N ASN A 252 23.78 9.84 13.97
CA ASN A 252 23.07 8.67 14.52
C ASN A 252 21.61 8.66 14.09
N MET A 253 21.33 7.96 13.01
CA MET A 253 19.99 7.74 12.47
C MET A 253 19.46 6.39 13.01
N SER A 254 18.49 6.44 13.92
CA SER A 254 17.83 5.23 14.42
C SER A 254 16.39 5.54 14.86
N THR A 255 15.56 4.51 15.01
CA THR A 255 14.18 4.64 15.53
C THR A 255 14.13 5.13 16.98
N HIS A 256 15.24 4.98 17.76
CA HIS A 256 15.37 5.54 19.10
C HIS A 256 15.81 7.01 19.13
N ALA A 257 16.34 7.54 18.00
CA ALA A 257 16.71 8.92 17.90
C ALA A 257 15.50 9.80 17.59
N LYS A 258 15.52 11.07 18.03
CA LYS A 258 14.40 12.01 17.76
C LYS A 258 14.12 12.18 16.27
N ILE A 259 15.14 12.16 15.44
CA ILE A 259 14.98 12.26 13.97
C ILE A 259 14.21 11.06 13.41
N GLY A 260 14.49 9.85 13.87
CA GLY A 260 13.76 8.65 13.45
C GLY A 260 12.29 8.68 13.88
N GLU A 261 12.00 9.15 15.10
CA GLU A 261 10.62 9.40 15.55
C GLU A 261 9.89 10.38 14.63
N LEU A 262 10.54 11.49 14.26
CA LEU A 262 9.93 12.50 13.39
C LEU A 262 9.66 11.95 11.99
N ILE A 263 10.65 11.26 11.39
CA ILE A 263 10.48 10.59 10.08
C ILE A 263 9.29 9.63 10.13
N ALA A 264 9.22 8.76 11.13
CA ALA A 264 8.15 7.79 11.24
C ALA A 264 6.77 8.46 11.39
N LYS A 265 6.68 9.56 12.15
CA LYS A 265 5.44 10.31 12.33
C LYS A 265 4.94 10.95 11.03
N VAL A 266 5.81 11.66 10.30
CA VAL A 266 5.41 12.33 9.05
C VAL A 266 5.02 11.31 7.97
N VAL A 267 5.76 10.21 7.85
CA VAL A 267 5.46 9.14 6.89
C VAL A 267 4.10 8.50 7.19
N LYS A 268 3.87 8.10 8.45
CA LYS A 268 2.59 7.51 8.86
C LYS A 268 1.43 8.48 8.65
N SER A 269 1.60 9.75 9.00
CA SER A 269 0.56 10.77 8.83
C SER A 269 0.24 10.99 7.36
N ALA A 270 1.25 11.20 6.52
CA ALA A 270 1.08 11.46 5.10
C ALA A 270 0.38 10.30 4.37
N ILE A 271 0.83 9.06 4.60
CA ILE A 271 0.20 7.87 3.97
C ILE A 271 -1.26 7.74 4.39
N LYS A 272 -1.55 7.83 5.70
CA LYS A 272 -2.92 7.69 6.18
C LYS A 272 -3.85 8.76 5.63
N GLU A 273 -3.36 9.98 5.50
CA GLU A 273 -4.13 11.07 4.93
C GLU A 273 -4.42 10.86 3.43
N CYS A 274 -3.42 10.44 2.63
CA CYS A 274 -3.63 10.08 1.22
C CYS A 274 -4.68 8.97 1.07
N LEU A 275 -4.54 7.88 1.85
CA LEU A 275 -5.46 6.75 1.78
C LEU A 275 -6.88 7.11 2.26
N ALA A 276 -7.00 7.99 3.23
CA ALA A 276 -8.29 8.51 3.66
C ALA A 276 -8.96 9.35 2.57
N LYS A 277 -8.21 10.22 1.88
CA LYS A 277 -8.71 11.07 0.79
C LYS A 277 -9.07 10.27 -0.45
N LEU A 278 -8.18 9.41 -0.91
CA LEU A 278 -8.32 8.70 -2.19
C LEU A 278 -9.28 7.50 -2.10
N GLN A 279 -9.24 6.75 -1.00
CA GLN A 279 -9.87 5.43 -0.90
C GLN A 279 -10.80 5.27 0.29
N TRP A 280 -11.00 6.34 1.08
CA TRP A 280 -11.79 6.32 2.32
C TRP A 280 -11.27 5.31 3.34
N LEU A 281 -10.01 4.87 3.20
CA LEU A 281 -9.39 3.91 4.10
C LEU A 281 -9.03 4.60 5.42
N THR A 282 -9.94 4.50 6.37
CA THR A 282 -9.87 5.14 7.68
C THR A 282 -10.12 4.12 8.79
N PRO A 283 -9.79 4.43 10.06
CA PRO A 283 -10.18 3.56 11.17
C PRO A 283 -11.68 3.26 11.24
N SER A 284 -12.54 4.23 10.87
CA SER A 284 -13.99 4.02 10.83
C SER A 284 -14.44 3.10 9.68
N TYR A 285 -13.74 3.07 8.57
CA TYR A 285 -13.98 2.10 7.50
C TYR A 285 -13.71 0.68 7.99
N GLN A 286 -12.68 0.49 8.81
CA GLN A 286 -12.31 -0.79 9.40
C GLN A 286 -13.23 -1.21 10.57
N LEU A 287 -14.13 -0.36 11.04
CA LEU A 287 -15.18 -0.73 12.00
C LEU A 287 -16.34 -1.43 11.26
N ASN A 288 -16.01 -2.51 10.56
CA ASN A 288 -16.93 -3.32 9.78
C ASN A 288 -16.42 -4.77 9.70
N ALA A 289 -17.20 -5.73 10.16
CA ALA A 289 -16.83 -7.14 10.19
C ALA A 289 -16.57 -7.71 8.79
N LEU A 290 -17.40 -7.35 7.79
CA LEU A 290 -17.24 -7.82 6.41
C LEU A 290 -15.93 -7.30 5.80
N VAL A 291 -15.60 -6.00 6.01
CA VAL A 291 -14.35 -5.40 5.53
C VAL A 291 -13.13 -6.13 6.12
N ARG A 292 -13.19 -6.54 7.40
CA ARG A 292 -12.09 -7.29 8.03
C ARG A 292 -11.97 -8.72 7.52
N LEU A 293 -13.11 -9.36 7.20
CA LEU A 293 -13.16 -10.72 6.68
C LEU A 293 -12.79 -10.80 5.20
N ASP A 294 -12.95 -9.71 4.43
CA ASP A 294 -12.62 -9.59 3.01
C ASP A 294 -11.16 -9.97 2.71
N ARG A 295 -10.28 -9.79 3.67
CA ARG A 295 -8.89 -10.22 3.66
C ARG A 295 -8.70 -11.71 3.32
N TYR A 296 -9.67 -12.56 3.65
CA TYR A 296 -9.61 -13.99 3.36
C TYR A 296 -10.11 -14.35 1.97
N GLN A 297 -10.46 -13.37 1.15
CA GLN A 297 -10.87 -13.52 -0.26
C GLN A 297 -11.91 -14.65 -0.45
N TYR A 298 -12.84 -14.76 0.50
CA TYR A 298 -13.85 -15.80 0.47
C TYR A 298 -14.79 -15.63 -0.73
N ASN A 299 -15.11 -16.76 -1.39
CA ASN A 299 -16.06 -16.76 -2.50
C ASN A 299 -17.49 -16.85 -1.95
N LEU A 300 -18.30 -15.81 -2.22
CA LEU A 300 -19.70 -15.78 -1.80
C LEU A 300 -20.55 -16.85 -2.49
N ASP A 301 -20.26 -17.19 -3.75
CA ASP A 301 -21.00 -18.22 -4.47
C ASP A 301 -20.68 -19.61 -3.91
N ASP A 302 -19.43 -19.89 -3.56
CA ASP A 302 -19.06 -21.13 -2.86
C ASP A 302 -19.68 -21.19 -1.48
N PHE A 303 -19.68 -20.09 -0.75
CA PHE A 303 -20.35 -20.01 0.53
C PHE A 303 -21.85 -20.31 0.39
N TYR A 304 -22.52 -19.72 -0.62
CA TYR A 304 -23.94 -19.95 -0.89
C TYR A 304 -24.23 -21.39 -1.33
N ASN A 305 -23.54 -21.86 -2.35
CA ASN A 305 -23.86 -23.11 -3.01
C ASN A 305 -23.44 -24.34 -2.19
N ASN A 306 -22.28 -24.25 -1.51
CA ASN A 306 -21.64 -25.41 -0.89
C ASN A 306 -21.74 -25.43 0.63
N TYR A 307 -22.09 -24.32 1.27
CA TYR A 307 -22.16 -24.25 2.73
C TYR A 307 -23.51 -23.80 3.26
N LEU A 308 -24.07 -22.72 2.71
CA LEU A 308 -25.29 -22.13 3.23
C LEU A 308 -26.50 -23.03 2.98
N ASN A 309 -26.58 -23.70 1.83
CA ASN A 309 -27.68 -24.63 1.48
C ASN A 309 -27.82 -25.80 2.45
N ASP A 310 -26.70 -26.19 3.10
CA ASP A 310 -26.74 -27.26 4.12
C ASP A 310 -27.28 -26.76 5.47
N HIS A 311 -27.34 -25.45 5.69
CA HIS A 311 -27.67 -24.84 6.98
C HIS A 311 -28.93 -23.97 6.95
N VAL A 312 -29.27 -23.39 5.81
CA VAL A 312 -30.41 -22.50 5.62
C VAL A 312 -31.11 -22.84 4.30
N LYS A 313 -32.43 -22.98 4.32
CA LYS A 313 -33.19 -23.08 3.08
C LYS A 313 -33.26 -21.70 2.43
N ILE A 314 -32.58 -21.53 1.31
CA ILE A 314 -32.71 -20.41 0.40
C ILE A 314 -33.46 -20.94 -0.82
N GLU A 315 -34.70 -20.52 -0.99
CA GLU A 315 -35.58 -21.04 -2.03
C GLU A 315 -35.53 -20.19 -3.30
N ASP A 316 -35.20 -18.90 -3.18
CA ASP A 316 -35.18 -17.97 -4.31
C ASP A 316 -34.18 -16.81 -4.10
N GLU A 317 -34.10 -15.93 -5.11
CA GLU A 317 -33.21 -14.77 -5.09
C GLU A 317 -33.61 -13.73 -4.03
N GLU A 318 -34.86 -13.68 -3.64
CA GLU A 318 -35.35 -12.77 -2.57
C GLU A 318 -34.79 -13.21 -1.21
N ASP A 319 -34.74 -14.49 -0.93
CA ASP A 319 -34.14 -15.04 0.30
C ASP A 319 -32.63 -14.79 0.34
N LYS A 320 -31.95 -14.89 -0.81
CA LYS A 320 -30.54 -14.53 -0.95
C LYS A 320 -30.29 -13.05 -0.63
N GLN A 321 -31.10 -12.17 -1.17
CA GLN A 321 -30.99 -10.73 -0.89
C GLN A 321 -31.25 -10.41 0.58
N LYS A 322 -32.26 -11.01 1.22
CA LYS A 322 -32.53 -10.86 2.66
C LYS A 322 -31.32 -11.31 3.50
N PHE A 323 -30.71 -12.42 3.12
CA PHE A 323 -29.51 -12.90 3.82
C PHE A 323 -28.35 -11.92 3.70
N ILE A 324 -28.04 -11.41 2.50
CA ILE A 324 -26.99 -10.39 2.28
C ILE A 324 -27.28 -9.12 3.07
N LEU A 325 -28.53 -8.64 3.06
CA LEU A 325 -28.92 -7.46 3.81
C LEU A 325 -28.72 -7.64 5.32
N SER A 326 -29.03 -8.84 5.85
CA SER A 326 -28.79 -9.16 7.26
C SER A 326 -27.31 -9.12 7.64
N LEU A 327 -26.41 -9.55 6.75
CA LEU A 327 -24.95 -9.42 6.95
C LEU A 327 -24.51 -7.96 7.01
N ILE A 328 -24.99 -7.14 6.06
CA ILE A 328 -24.63 -5.72 5.96
C ILE A 328 -25.13 -4.95 7.20
N GLU A 329 -26.37 -5.20 7.64
CA GLU A 329 -26.99 -4.53 8.77
C GLU A 329 -26.19 -4.70 10.07
N VAL A 330 -25.73 -5.92 10.36
CA VAL A 330 -25.00 -6.20 11.59
C VAL A 330 -23.51 -5.92 11.49
N SER A 331 -22.95 -5.81 10.29
CA SER A 331 -21.50 -5.75 10.03
C SER A 331 -20.76 -4.63 10.78
N LYS A 332 -21.46 -3.52 11.09
CA LYS A 332 -20.87 -2.35 11.78
C LYS A 332 -21.08 -2.37 13.29
N ASN A 333 -21.64 -3.43 13.86
CA ASN A 333 -21.81 -3.54 15.30
C ASN A 333 -20.42 -3.69 15.97
N PRO A 334 -20.02 -2.80 16.91
CA PRO A 334 -18.67 -2.81 17.49
C PRO A 334 -18.34 -4.10 18.26
N GLU A 335 -19.32 -4.71 18.93
CA GLU A 335 -19.11 -5.96 19.66
C GLU A 335 -18.87 -7.13 18.68
N LEU A 336 -19.62 -7.20 17.59
CA LEU A 336 -19.41 -8.15 16.51
C LEU A 336 -18.01 -7.97 15.88
N VAL A 337 -17.64 -6.73 15.54
CA VAL A 337 -16.32 -6.41 14.97
C VAL A 337 -15.19 -6.82 15.90
N ALA A 338 -15.34 -6.61 17.21
CA ALA A 338 -14.34 -7.02 18.19
C ALA A 338 -14.16 -8.54 18.21
N ASN A 339 -15.25 -9.31 18.26
CA ASN A 339 -15.21 -10.77 18.26
C ASN A 339 -14.65 -11.35 16.94
N VAL A 340 -15.03 -10.77 15.80
CA VAL A 340 -14.44 -11.12 14.50
C VAL A 340 -12.93 -10.87 14.51
N SER A 341 -12.48 -9.77 15.09
CA SER A 341 -11.04 -9.47 15.19
C SER A 341 -10.27 -10.47 16.03
N LEU A 342 -10.88 -10.98 17.13
CA LEU A 342 -10.30 -12.06 17.93
C LEU A 342 -10.13 -13.34 17.10
N ILE A 343 -11.14 -13.71 16.32
CA ILE A 343 -11.09 -14.91 15.45
C ILE A 343 -10.03 -14.73 14.36
N ILE A 344 -9.97 -13.57 13.72
CA ILE A 344 -8.92 -13.25 12.74
C ILE A 344 -7.53 -13.41 13.35
N HIS A 345 -7.33 -12.88 14.56
CA HIS A 345 -6.05 -13.03 15.27
C HIS A 345 -5.70 -14.50 15.57
N LEU A 346 -6.68 -15.33 15.92
CA LEU A 346 -6.45 -16.76 16.10
C LEU A 346 -6.04 -17.46 14.80
N LEU A 347 -6.64 -17.10 13.67
CA LEU A 347 -6.26 -17.61 12.36
C LEU A 347 -4.85 -17.18 11.96
N ASP A 348 -4.46 -15.94 12.27
CA ASP A 348 -3.08 -15.47 12.08
C ASP A 348 -2.08 -16.28 12.90
N GLN A 349 -2.40 -16.56 14.18
CA GLN A 349 -1.55 -17.37 15.05
C GLN A 349 -1.40 -18.82 14.55
N TYR A 350 -2.43 -19.37 13.93
CA TYR A 350 -2.35 -20.68 13.26
C TYR A 350 -1.41 -20.63 12.06
N ARG A 351 -1.59 -19.65 11.17
CA ARG A 351 -0.77 -19.48 9.98
C ARG A 351 0.71 -19.24 10.31
N TYR A 352 1.00 -18.54 11.41
CA TYR A 352 2.36 -18.35 11.92
C TYR A 352 2.94 -19.57 12.64
N GLY A 353 2.19 -20.68 12.72
CA GLY A 353 2.62 -21.89 13.41
C GLY A 353 2.65 -21.80 14.95
N LEU A 354 2.06 -20.73 15.53
CA LEU A 354 2.05 -20.51 16.99
C LEU A 354 0.94 -21.28 17.70
N LEU A 355 -0.18 -21.51 17.01
CA LEU A 355 -1.31 -22.28 17.56
C LEU A 355 -1.63 -23.49 16.66
N SER A 356 -2.06 -24.59 17.26
CA SER A 356 -2.52 -25.74 16.50
C SER A 356 -3.91 -25.53 15.92
N LYS A 357 -4.20 -26.17 14.76
CA LYS A 357 -5.53 -26.25 14.15
C LYS A 357 -6.62 -26.56 15.17
N LYS A 358 -6.38 -27.57 16.04
CA LYS A 358 -7.32 -27.99 17.08
C LYS A 358 -7.61 -26.90 18.09
N THR A 359 -6.58 -26.14 18.50
CA THR A 359 -6.73 -25.03 19.47
C THR A 359 -7.55 -23.91 18.86
N VAL A 360 -7.19 -23.48 17.64
CA VAL A 360 -7.90 -22.39 16.95
C VAL A 360 -9.36 -22.77 16.70
N TRP A 361 -9.62 -23.96 16.19
CA TRP A 361 -10.98 -24.45 15.98
C TRP A 361 -11.82 -24.42 17.29
N LYS A 362 -11.27 -24.96 18.40
CA LYS A 362 -11.97 -25.01 19.68
C LYS A 362 -12.29 -23.60 20.22
N VAL A 363 -11.30 -22.68 20.20
CA VAL A 363 -11.48 -21.34 20.76
C VAL A 363 -12.40 -20.50 19.89
N SER A 364 -12.25 -20.57 18.58
CA SER A 364 -13.13 -19.85 17.63
C SER A 364 -14.59 -20.30 17.76
N ASN A 365 -14.86 -21.62 17.85
CA ASN A 365 -16.21 -22.10 18.08
C ASN A 365 -16.78 -21.64 19.44
N SER A 366 -15.97 -21.61 20.47
CA SER A 366 -16.41 -21.05 21.78
C SER A 366 -16.81 -19.59 21.68
N ILE A 367 -16.08 -18.77 20.89
CA ILE A 367 -16.47 -17.36 20.63
C ILE A 367 -17.80 -17.33 19.86
N LEU A 368 -17.97 -18.14 18.83
CA LEU A 368 -19.19 -18.19 18.04
C LEU A 368 -20.42 -18.58 18.88
N GLU A 369 -20.27 -19.55 19.79
CA GLU A 369 -21.37 -20.10 20.59
C GLU A 369 -21.70 -19.25 21.82
N ASN A 370 -20.73 -18.51 22.41
CA ASN A 370 -20.95 -17.80 23.67
C ASN A 370 -20.97 -16.28 23.53
N GLN A 371 -20.29 -15.73 22.53
CA GLN A 371 -20.19 -14.27 22.34
C GLN A 371 -21.01 -13.78 21.15
N LEU A 372 -21.20 -14.63 20.14
CA LEU A 372 -21.94 -14.29 18.94
C LEU A 372 -23.29 -15.02 18.85
N ASP A 373 -23.80 -15.60 19.96
CA ASP A 373 -25.06 -16.34 20.01
C ASP A 373 -26.27 -15.39 20.16
N ARG A 374 -26.47 -14.54 19.14
CA ARG A 374 -27.66 -13.71 18.97
C ARG A 374 -28.33 -14.06 17.65
N ASP A 375 -29.66 -14.13 17.65
CA ASP A 375 -30.40 -14.48 16.45
C ASP A 375 -30.10 -13.50 15.29
N GLU A 376 -29.98 -12.20 15.60
CA GLU A 376 -29.65 -11.16 14.62
C GLU A 376 -28.27 -11.35 13.97
N TRP A 377 -27.35 -12.10 14.60
CA TRP A 377 -26.00 -12.37 14.07
C TRP A 377 -25.87 -13.76 13.41
N TYR A 378 -26.97 -14.47 13.26
CA TYR A 378 -26.95 -15.83 12.73
C TYR A 378 -26.27 -15.94 11.36
N SER A 379 -26.63 -15.05 10.43
CA SER A 379 -26.02 -15.02 9.10
C SER A 379 -24.50 -14.79 9.15
N MET A 380 -24.06 -13.85 10.01
CA MET A 380 -22.64 -13.55 10.20
C MET A 380 -21.90 -14.73 10.86
N ARG A 381 -22.51 -15.43 11.81
CA ARG A 381 -21.91 -16.63 12.42
C ARG A 381 -21.66 -17.72 11.37
N LEU A 382 -22.60 -17.93 10.45
CA LEU A 382 -22.42 -18.88 9.36
C LEU A 382 -21.26 -18.52 8.45
N LEU A 383 -21.16 -17.24 8.05
CA LEU A 383 -20.06 -16.77 7.22
C LEU A 383 -18.71 -16.92 7.94
N ILE A 384 -18.61 -16.52 9.21
CA ILE A 384 -17.38 -16.66 10.00
C ILE A 384 -16.99 -18.14 10.13
N LYS A 385 -17.95 -19.02 10.39
CA LYS A 385 -17.71 -20.46 10.53
C LYS A 385 -17.21 -21.08 9.23
N TYR A 386 -17.75 -20.65 8.10
CA TYR A 386 -17.27 -21.03 6.78
C TYR A 386 -15.80 -20.60 6.58
N ILE A 387 -15.47 -19.34 6.87
CA ILE A 387 -14.11 -18.82 6.73
C ILE A 387 -13.13 -19.58 7.64
N ILE A 388 -13.49 -19.82 8.91
CA ILE A 388 -12.65 -20.61 9.83
C ILE A 388 -12.38 -21.99 9.23
N LYS A 389 -13.42 -22.65 8.70
CA LYS A 389 -13.27 -24.00 8.13
C LYS A 389 -12.32 -23.97 6.93
N THR A 390 -12.53 -23.08 5.97
CA THR A 390 -11.69 -22.98 4.77
C THR A 390 -10.24 -22.64 5.13
N GLN A 391 -10.01 -21.71 6.05
CA GLN A 391 -8.66 -21.31 6.46
C GLN A 391 -7.92 -22.37 7.29
N LEU A 392 -8.61 -23.29 7.91
CA LEU A 392 -8.00 -24.39 8.65
C LEU A 392 -7.87 -25.68 7.81
N GLU A 393 -8.53 -25.79 6.66
CA GLU A 393 -8.44 -26.92 5.74
C GLU A 393 -7.44 -26.67 4.60
N ALA A 394 -7.16 -25.41 4.27
CA ALA A 394 -6.09 -24.99 3.39
C ALA A 394 -4.72 -25.20 4.04
#